data_4bb98a63e24f510c61ed9ba1fe84500f
#
_entry.id   4bb98a63e24f510c61ed9ba1fe84500f
#
_cell.length_a   1.000
_cell.length_b   1.000
_cell.length_c   1.000
_cell.angle_alpha   90.00
_cell.angle_beta   90.00
_cell.angle_gamma   90.00
#
_symmetry.space_group_name_H-M   'P 1'
#
loop_
_entity.id
_entity.type
_entity.pdbx_description
1 polymer ?
#
loop_
_entity_poly.entity_id
_entity_poly.type
_entity_poly.pdbx_seq_one_letter_code
_entity_poly.pdbx_strand_id
1 'polypeptide(L)'
;MNNGSRLVLARPNDFGNDIIVVDGVWGVGKSAVTPIVAAFQGVEKKRIDPILEYISALNWLERISADAVETLYRNYCDYFTYHNAIGREVNLRFRDDSGLGNSPGWIRYLKRLVSRDGDHVEERILDSNPATLLVGDYILPSIRELRAALGTRLFFIEIVRHPLHLFRYFEKYVSDFARIREFTLGFEIQGTRVPWFARDWSGEYFHASNSERAALLIARSYKMFDRFLDPSNIFVIPFEHFVLDTNSYIGQLTTFLGRPVHYRTKPIMRRHLLPREQISKGRSSNLRSWNTTADSDEDEVNSALIREIQQTCSESVFFEFLSAISHYEQKYPTYLNFGRFHSQ
;
A
#
# COMPACT_ATOMS: atom_id res chain seq x y z
N MET A 1 -21.03 43.82 6.19
CA MET A 1 -21.05 42.40 6.51
C MET A 1 -20.85 41.65 5.21
N ASN A 2 -19.62 41.21 4.95
CA ASN A 2 -19.32 40.49 3.72
C ASN A 2 -19.86 39.05 3.88
N ASN A 3 -20.98 38.76 3.24
CA ASN A 3 -21.39 37.36 2.96
C ASN A 3 -20.41 36.82 1.95
N GLY A 4 -19.19 36.51 2.41
CA GLY A 4 -18.23 35.80 1.62
C GLY A 4 -18.78 34.41 1.34
N SER A 5 -19.31 34.19 0.14
CA SER A 5 -19.59 32.86 -0.36
C SER A 5 -18.31 32.04 -0.17
N ARG A 6 -18.37 31.04 0.69
CA ARG A 6 -17.24 30.11 0.90
C ARG A 6 -16.88 29.54 -0.46
N LEU A 7 -15.66 29.82 -0.94
CA LEU A 7 -15.16 29.22 -2.16
C LEU A 7 -15.05 27.72 -1.93
N VAL A 8 -15.68 26.94 -2.82
CA VAL A 8 -15.64 25.48 -2.81
C VAL A 8 -14.79 25.03 -3.98
N LEU A 9 -13.76 24.26 -3.70
CA LEU A 9 -12.95 23.66 -4.75
C LEU A 9 -13.73 22.52 -5.41
N ALA A 10 -13.67 22.45 -6.73
CA ALA A 10 -14.35 21.40 -7.49
C ALA A 10 -13.63 21.09 -8.80
N ARG A 11 -13.70 19.82 -9.19
CA ARG A 11 -13.41 19.34 -10.55
C ARG A 11 -14.68 18.67 -11.08
N PRO A 12 -15.47 19.34 -11.91
CA PRO A 12 -16.78 18.82 -12.34
C PRO A 12 -16.68 17.68 -13.34
N ASN A 13 -15.61 17.65 -14.16
CA ASN A 13 -15.42 16.65 -15.23
C ASN A 13 -14.27 15.73 -14.90
N ASP A 14 -14.38 14.47 -15.30
CA ASP A 14 -13.32 13.46 -15.20
C ASP A 14 -13.33 12.51 -16.42
N PHE A 15 -12.33 11.65 -16.54
CA PHE A 15 -12.25 10.69 -17.65
C PHE A 15 -13.19 9.49 -17.51
N GLY A 16 -13.86 9.33 -16.38
CA GLY A 16 -14.76 8.19 -16.13
C GLY A 16 -14.08 6.82 -16.07
N ASN A 17 -12.77 6.72 -16.27
CA ASN A 17 -12.02 5.48 -16.25
C ASN A 17 -11.82 4.93 -14.83
N ASP A 18 -11.59 3.61 -14.73
CA ASP A 18 -11.35 2.95 -13.45
C ASP A 18 -10.03 3.39 -12.80
N ILE A 19 -10.05 3.55 -11.50
CA ILE A 19 -8.89 3.84 -10.65
C ILE A 19 -8.70 2.71 -9.66
N ILE A 20 -7.61 1.98 -9.77
CA ILE A 20 -7.21 0.93 -8.84
C ILE A 20 -6.17 1.50 -7.90
N VAL A 21 -6.48 1.51 -6.61
CA VAL A 21 -5.54 1.90 -5.54
C VAL A 21 -5.14 0.66 -4.77
N VAL A 22 -3.84 0.39 -4.70
CA VAL A 22 -3.27 -0.66 -3.84
C VAL A 22 -2.57 0.01 -2.68
N ASP A 23 -3.09 -0.20 -1.49
CA ASP A 23 -2.63 0.41 -0.24
C ASP A 23 -2.14 -0.63 0.77
N GLY A 24 -1.70 -0.16 1.91
CA GLY A 24 -1.19 -0.90 3.05
C GLY A 24 0.05 -0.25 3.63
N VAL A 25 0.46 -0.63 4.85
CA VAL A 25 1.69 -0.09 5.45
C VAL A 25 2.95 -0.55 4.70
N TRP A 26 4.09 0.01 5.06
CA TRP A 26 5.37 -0.46 4.51
C TRP A 26 5.63 -1.92 4.90
N GLY A 27 6.20 -2.68 3.98
CA GLY A 27 6.57 -4.07 4.23
C GLY A 27 5.45 -5.09 4.09
N VAL A 28 4.20 -4.69 3.82
CA VAL A 28 3.06 -5.63 3.66
C VAL A 28 3.14 -6.52 2.41
N GLY A 29 4.05 -6.23 1.47
CA GLY A 29 4.23 -7.09 0.30
C GLY A 29 3.59 -6.55 -0.99
N LYS A 30 3.31 -5.26 -1.09
CA LYS A 30 2.80 -4.60 -2.31
C LYS A 30 3.59 -4.95 -3.57
N SER A 31 4.91 -5.13 -3.45
CA SER A 31 5.78 -5.51 -4.56
C SER A 31 5.49 -6.89 -5.15
N ALA A 32 4.85 -7.80 -4.41
CA ALA A 32 4.41 -9.11 -4.93
C ALA A 32 3.00 -9.06 -5.52
N VAL A 33 2.10 -8.27 -4.93
CA VAL A 33 0.69 -8.18 -5.34
C VAL A 33 0.49 -7.28 -6.55
N THR A 34 1.08 -6.08 -6.55
CA THR A 34 0.85 -5.08 -7.60
C THR A 34 1.24 -5.51 -9.01
N PRO A 35 2.31 -6.30 -9.25
CA PRO A 35 2.59 -6.82 -10.59
C PRO A 35 1.52 -7.79 -11.10
N ILE A 36 0.85 -8.53 -10.19
CA ILE A 36 -0.29 -9.39 -10.53
C ILE A 36 -1.49 -8.53 -10.94
N VAL A 37 -1.81 -7.50 -10.14
CA VAL A 37 -2.89 -6.54 -10.46
C VAL A 37 -2.62 -5.84 -11.80
N ALA A 38 -1.38 -5.40 -12.05
CA ALA A 38 -0.98 -4.78 -13.32
C ALA A 38 -1.07 -5.72 -14.54
N ALA A 39 -1.20 -7.03 -14.31
CA ALA A 39 -1.32 -8.04 -15.36
C ALA A 39 -2.78 -8.30 -15.79
N PHE A 40 -3.78 -7.66 -15.19
CA PHE A 40 -5.16 -7.73 -15.68
C PHE A 40 -5.32 -6.92 -16.98
N GLN A 41 -6.26 -7.34 -17.84
CA GLN A 41 -6.49 -6.66 -19.11
C GLN A 41 -6.96 -5.22 -18.89
N GLY A 42 -6.40 -4.31 -19.66
CA GLY A 42 -6.73 -2.88 -19.56
C GLY A 42 -6.13 -2.16 -18.35
N VAL A 43 -5.48 -2.87 -17.42
CA VAL A 43 -4.79 -2.22 -16.29
C VAL A 43 -3.47 -1.60 -16.77
N GLU A 44 -3.23 -0.37 -16.35
CA GLU A 44 -2.01 0.36 -16.64
C GLU A 44 -0.84 -0.12 -15.74
N LYS A 45 0.38 0.26 -16.13
CA LYS A 45 1.55 -0.03 -15.28
C LYS A 45 1.39 0.63 -13.91
N LYS A 46 1.87 -0.04 -12.87
CA LYS A 46 1.83 0.52 -11.52
C LYS A 46 2.59 1.86 -11.43
N ARG A 47 2.01 2.79 -10.69
CA ARG A 47 2.66 4.02 -10.27
C ARG A 47 2.81 4.01 -8.75
N ILE A 48 4.03 4.15 -8.28
CA ILE A 48 4.36 4.37 -6.87
C ILE A 48 4.61 5.86 -6.71
N ASP A 49 3.76 6.53 -5.93
CA ASP A 49 3.83 7.97 -5.77
C ASP A 49 3.31 8.37 -4.39
N PRO A 50 4.02 9.24 -3.65
CA PRO A 50 3.62 9.62 -2.30
C PRO A 50 2.47 10.65 -2.26
N ILE A 51 2.01 11.19 -3.39
CA ILE A 51 1.01 12.27 -3.40
C ILE A 51 -0.31 11.84 -2.76
N LEU A 52 -0.77 10.60 -2.99
CA LEU A 52 -1.99 10.09 -2.34
C LEU A 52 -1.82 10.03 -0.83
N GLU A 53 -0.66 9.58 -0.35
CA GLU A 53 -0.31 9.60 1.08
C GLU A 53 -0.27 11.04 1.62
N TYR A 54 0.30 11.99 0.87
CA TYR A 54 0.36 13.39 1.32
C TYR A 54 -1.02 14.01 1.46
N ILE A 55 -1.93 13.73 0.53
CA ILE A 55 -3.33 14.16 0.65
C ILE A 55 -3.98 13.53 1.88
N SER A 56 -3.79 12.22 2.08
CA SER A 56 -4.28 11.50 3.26
C SER A 56 -3.73 12.09 4.56
N ALA A 57 -2.42 12.34 4.62
CA ALA A 57 -1.77 12.93 5.77
C ALA A 57 -2.30 14.33 6.10
N LEU A 58 -2.44 15.20 5.09
CA LEU A 58 -2.97 16.56 5.28
C LEU A 58 -4.43 16.53 5.73
N ASN A 59 -5.24 15.59 5.22
CA ASN A 59 -6.60 15.37 5.67
C ASN A 59 -6.63 14.92 7.14
N TRP A 60 -5.84 13.90 7.50
CA TRP A 60 -5.73 13.39 8.86
C TRP A 60 -5.27 14.44 9.87
N LEU A 61 -4.32 15.28 9.45
CA LEU A 61 -3.81 16.39 10.24
C LEU A 61 -4.74 17.63 10.25
N GLU A 62 -5.90 17.56 9.57
CA GLU A 62 -6.87 18.67 9.45
C GLU A 62 -6.24 19.96 8.88
N ARG A 63 -5.32 19.81 7.90
CA ARG A 63 -4.61 20.93 7.27
C ARG A 63 -5.23 21.38 5.96
N ILE A 64 -6.19 20.64 5.42
CA ILE A 64 -6.95 20.96 4.21
C ILE A 64 -8.43 20.66 4.40
N SER A 65 -9.29 21.37 3.67
CA SER A 65 -10.75 21.16 3.71
C SER A 65 -11.17 19.92 2.92
N ALA A 66 -12.33 19.33 3.26
CA ALA A 66 -12.83 18.13 2.61
C ALA A 66 -13.00 18.29 1.10
N ASP A 67 -13.53 19.44 0.64
CA ASP A 67 -13.65 19.76 -0.78
C ASP A 67 -12.30 19.84 -1.49
N ALA A 68 -11.25 20.34 -0.80
CA ALA A 68 -9.89 20.33 -1.32
C ALA A 68 -9.34 18.90 -1.45
N VAL A 69 -9.56 18.04 -0.44
CA VAL A 69 -9.15 16.62 -0.47
C VAL A 69 -9.78 15.91 -1.66
N GLU A 70 -11.10 16.00 -1.83
CA GLU A 70 -11.83 15.37 -2.92
C GLU A 70 -11.36 15.86 -4.28
N THR A 71 -11.18 17.19 -4.42
CA THR A 71 -10.73 17.80 -5.68
C THR A 71 -9.30 17.38 -6.01
N LEU A 72 -8.39 17.31 -5.02
CA LEU A 72 -7.01 16.89 -5.23
C LEU A 72 -6.94 15.43 -5.64
N TYR A 73 -7.69 14.52 -5.00
CA TYR A 73 -7.73 13.12 -5.40
C TYR A 73 -8.22 12.96 -6.84
N ARG A 74 -9.32 13.64 -7.21
CA ARG A 74 -9.87 13.58 -8.56
C ARG A 74 -8.89 14.11 -9.60
N ASN A 75 -8.32 15.30 -9.35
CA ASN A 75 -7.34 15.92 -10.23
C ASN A 75 -6.10 15.04 -10.42
N TYR A 76 -5.58 14.48 -9.33
CA TYR A 76 -4.38 13.67 -9.37
C TYR A 76 -4.60 12.37 -10.15
N CYS A 77 -5.71 11.67 -9.91
CA CYS A 77 -6.04 10.44 -10.62
C CYS A 77 -6.20 10.67 -12.13
N ASP A 78 -6.90 11.74 -12.52
CA ASP A 78 -7.11 12.08 -13.93
C ASP A 78 -5.81 12.57 -14.60
N TYR A 79 -5.04 13.41 -13.92
CA TYR A 79 -3.71 13.84 -14.38
C TYR A 79 -2.82 12.63 -14.69
N PHE A 80 -2.85 11.63 -13.79
CA PHE A 80 -2.08 10.41 -13.95
C PHE A 80 -2.58 9.55 -15.12
N THR A 81 -3.90 9.42 -15.27
CA THR A 81 -4.54 8.75 -16.40
C THR A 81 -4.07 9.35 -17.71
N TYR A 82 -4.13 10.69 -17.82
CA TYR A 82 -3.67 11.40 -19.02
C TYR A 82 -2.17 11.18 -19.27
N HIS A 83 -1.32 11.33 -18.26
CA HIS A 83 0.12 11.14 -18.39
C HIS A 83 0.51 9.72 -18.80
N ASN A 84 -0.17 8.71 -18.27
CA ASN A 84 0.02 7.33 -18.73
C ASN A 84 -0.37 7.18 -20.20
N ALA A 85 -1.49 7.78 -20.61
CA ALA A 85 -1.99 7.69 -21.97
C ALA A 85 -1.05 8.32 -23.01
N ILE A 86 -0.34 9.39 -22.66
CA ILE A 86 0.65 10.03 -23.55
C ILE A 86 2.08 9.54 -23.35
N GLY A 87 2.31 8.58 -22.44
CA GLY A 87 3.63 7.99 -22.22
C GLY A 87 4.63 8.89 -21.47
N ARG A 88 4.19 9.97 -20.81
CA ARG A 88 5.10 10.88 -20.06
C ARG A 88 5.74 10.22 -18.84
N GLU A 89 5.08 9.23 -18.25
CA GLU A 89 5.47 8.60 -16.98
C GLU A 89 6.24 7.28 -17.19
N VAL A 90 7.01 7.18 -18.24
CA VAL A 90 7.77 5.97 -18.55
C VAL A 90 9.09 5.95 -17.80
N ASN A 91 9.23 5.03 -16.81
CA ASN A 91 10.48 4.78 -16.14
C ASN A 91 11.32 3.77 -16.96
N LEU A 92 12.41 4.23 -17.54
CA LEU A 92 13.33 3.41 -18.35
C LEU A 92 14.46 2.76 -17.55
N ARG A 93 14.47 2.87 -16.22
CA ARG A 93 15.51 2.27 -15.35
C ARG A 93 15.29 0.76 -15.26
N PHE A 94 16.16 -0.04 -15.86
CA PHE A 94 16.04 -1.50 -15.96
C PHE A 94 16.02 -2.25 -14.62
N ARG A 95 16.66 -1.69 -13.59
CA ARG A 95 16.75 -2.31 -12.25
C ARG A 95 15.69 -1.78 -11.27
N ASP A 96 14.84 -0.88 -11.72
CA ASP A 96 13.78 -0.30 -10.91
C ASP A 96 12.52 -1.16 -11.00
N ASP A 97 11.90 -1.42 -9.86
CA ASP A 97 10.69 -2.24 -9.78
C ASP A 97 9.51 -1.60 -10.54
N SER A 98 9.48 -0.25 -10.63
CA SER A 98 8.54 0.51 -11.45
C SER A 98 8.99 0.67 -12.91
N GLY A 99 10.13 0.10 -13.28
CA GLY A 99 10.69 0.20 -14.63
C GLY A 99 9.80 -0.44 -15.68
N LEU A 100 9.82 0.14 -16.89
CA LEU A 100 8.98 -0.30 -18.01
C LEU A 100 9.16 -1.79 -18.34
N GLY A 101 10.38 -2.32 -18.26
CA GLY A 101 10.68 -3.74 -18.51
C GLY A 101 9.97 -4.72 -17.57
N ASN A 102 9.52 -4.24 -16.40
CA ASN A 102 8.75 -5.03 -15.43
C ASN A 102 7.24 -4.94 -15.66
N SER A 103 6.78 -4.10 -16.62
CA SER A 103 5.37 -3.89 -16.89
C SER A 103 4.84 -4.87 -17.95
N PRO A 104 3.70 -5.53 -17.71
CA PRO A 104 2.99 -6.24 -18.77
C PRO A 104 2.62 -5.27 -19.89
N GLY A 105 2.87 -5.64 -21.14
CA GLY A 105 2.52 -4.77 -22.28
C GLY A 105 3.42 -3.54 -22.47
N TRP A 106 4.68 -3.60 -22.04
CA TRP A 106 5.67 -2.53 -22.20
C TRP A 106 5.74 -1.92 -23.62
N ILE A 107 5.46 -2.69 -24.67
CA ILE A 107 5.46 -2.23 -26.06
C ILE A 107 4.44 -1.11 -26.28
N ARG A 108 3.26 -1.15 -25.63
CA ARG A 108 2.25 -0.08 -25.78
C ARG A 108 2.75 1.27 -25.25
N TYR A 109 3.57 1.26 -24.20
CA TYR A 109 4.16 2.48 -23.66
C TYR A 109 5.24 3.06 -24.59
N LEU A 110 6.03 2.21 -25.24
CA LEU A 110 6.97 2.68 -26.27
C LEU A 110 6.23 3.31 -27.46
N LYS A 111 5.10 2.74 -27.88
CA LYS A 111 4.26 3.33 -28.93
C LYS A 111 3.69 4.69 -28.52
N ARG A 112 3.33 4.86 -27.24
CA ARG A 112 2.81 6.13 -26.72
C ARG A 112 3.85 7.25 -26.72
N LEU A 113 5.16 6.95 -26.64
CA LEU A 113 6.21 7.96 -26.67
C LEU A 113 6.27 8.73 -28.01
N VAL A 114 5.74 8.14 -29.08
CA VAL A 114 5.71 8.73 -30.42
C VAL A 114 4.28 9.07 -30.87
N SER A 115 3.27 8.90 -30.01
CA SER A 115 1.88 9.24 -30.32
C SER A 115 1.62 10.73 -30.10
N ARG A 116 0.64 11.27 -30.84
CA ARG A 116 0.17 12.65 -30.64
C ARG A 116 -0.57 12.76 -29.31
N ASP A 117 -0.51 13.93 -28.69
CA ASP A 117 -1.27 14.32 -27.50
C ASP A 117 -2.50 15.20 -27.88
N GLY A 118 -3.22 15.69 -26.86
CA GLY A 118 -4.42 16.51 -27.03
C GLY A 118 -5.72 15.71 -27.11
N ASP A 119 -6.70 16.22 -27.87
CA ASP A 119 -8.06 15.69 -27.92
C ASP A 119 -8.14 14.20 -28.27
N HIS A 120 -7.28 13.73 -29.17
CA HIS A 120 -7.19 12.30 -29.52
C HIS A 120 -6.82 11.40 -28.34
N VAL A 121 -6.16 11.93 -27.31
CA VAL A 121 -5.82 11.18 -26.10
C VAL A 121 -7.06 11.05 -25.21
N GLU A 122 -7.84 12.09 -25.10
CA GLU A 122 -9.10 12.09 -24.35
C GLU A 122 -10.06 11.06 -24.95
N GLU A 123 -10.34 11.11 -26.26
CA GLU A 123 -11.16 10.13 -26.97
C GLU A 123 -10.65 8.70 -26.74
N ARG A 124 -9.35 8.49 -26.83
CA ARG A 124 -8.75 7.17 -26.62
C ARG A 124 -8.93 6.67 -25.17
N ILE A 125 -8.86 7.55 -24.16
CA ILE A 125 -9.10 7.17 -22.75
C ILE A 125 -10.57 6.78 -22.58
N LEU A 126 -11.49 7.56 -23.11
CA LEU A 126 -12.93 7.31 -23.04
C LEU A 126 -13.29 5.98 -23.72
N ASP A 127 -12.74 5.71 -24.91
CA ASP A 127 -13.03 4.50 -25.69
C ASP A 127 -12.43 3.24 -25.07
N SER A 128 -11.19 3.30 -24.56
CA SER A 128 -10.46 2.13 -24.07
C SER A 128 -10.68 1.82 -22.61
N ASN A 129 -11.26 2.75 -21.85
CA ASN A 129 -11.46 2.66 -20.39
C ASN A 129 -10.29 1.99 -19.65
N PRO A 130 -9.06 2.54 -19.70
CA PRO A 130 -7.91 1.97 -19.05
C PRO A 130 -8.07 2.08 -17.53
N ALA A 131 -7.74 1.03 -16.77
CA ALA A 131 -7.67 1.16 -15.32
C ALA A 131 -6.32 1.73 -14.90
N THR A 132 -6.32 2.90 -14.30
CA THR A 132 -5.12 3.52 -13.75
C THR A 132 -4.75 2.85 -12.42
N LEU A 133 -3.52 2.33 -12.29
CA LEU A 133 -3.04 1.62 -11.11
C LEU A 133 -2.10 2.49 -10.29
N LEU A 134 -2.55 2.89 -9.11
CA LEU A 134 -1.82 3.69 -8.13
C LEU A 134 -1.44 2.82 -6.92
N VAL A 135 -0.24 3.01 -6.42
CA VAL A 135 0.27 2.29 -5.25
C VAL A 135 0.75 3.30 -4.23
N GLY A 136 0.23 3.23 -3.04
CA GLY A 136 0.62 4.14 -1.96
C GLY A 136 0.76 3.44 -0.63
N ASP A 137 0.91 4.26 0.38
CA ASP A 137 1.02 3.87 1.78
C ASP A 137 0.06 4.73 2.61
N TYR A 138 -0.64 4.12 3.57
CA TYR A 138 -1.53 4.85 4.49
C TYR A 138 -2.59 5.74 3.83
N ILE A 139 -3.18 5.31 2.70
CA ILE A 139 -4.28 6.03 2.04
C ILE A 139 -5.62 5.71 2.70
N LEU A 140 -5.78 4.52 3.25
CA LEU A 140 -7.01 4.02 3.86
C LEU A 140 -7.67 5.00 4.85
N PRO A 141 -6.95 5.76 5.69
CA PRO A 141 -7.57 6.75 6.58
C PRO A 141 -8.40 7.84 5.87
N SER A 142 -8.14 8.07 4.58
CA SER A 142 -8.92 9.01 3.74
C SER A 142 -9.85 8.31 2.76
N ILE A 143 -10.21 7.05 2.99
CA ILE A 143 -11.04 6.25 2.07
C ILE A 143 -12.40 6.89 1.80
N ARG A 144 -12.98 7.57 2.77
CA ARG A 144 -14.27 8.25 2.64
C ARG A 144 -14.20 9.38 1.60
N GLU A 145 -13.19 10.22 1.70
CA GLU A 145 -12.96 11.34 0.80
C GLU A 145 -12.53 10.84 -0.58
N LEU A 146 -11.72 9.79 -0.63
CA LEU A 146 -11.33 9.16 -1.89
C LEU A 146 -12.54 8.58 -2.63
N ARG A 147 -13.49 7.97 -1.91
CA ARG A 147 -14.78 7.50 -2.47
C ARG A 147 -15.68 8.65 -2.92
N ALA A 148 -15.75 9.72 -2.14
CA ALA A 148 -16.51 10.91 -2.54
C ALA A 148 -15.94 11.53 -3.83
N ALA A 149 -14.61 11.48 -3.99
CA ALA A 149 -13.95 11.98 -5.18
C ALA A 149 -14.17 11.09 -6.42
N LEU A 150 -14.10 9.77 -6.30
CA LEU A 150 -14.01 8.84 -7.43
C LEU A 150 -15.29 8.01 -7.66
N GLY A 151 -16.15 7.89 -6.65
CA GLY A 151 -17.41 7.13 -6.76
C GLY A 151 -17.19 5.67 -7.16
N THR A 152 -17.93 5.22 -8.16
CA THR A 152 -17.87 3.85 -8.69
C THR A 152 -16.62 3.54 -9.50
N ARG A 153 -15.81 4.53 -9.82
CA ARG A 153 -14.51 4.37 -10.48
C ARG A 153 -13.46 3.74 -9.57
N LEU A 154 -13.65 3.80 -8.24
CA LEU A 154 -12.65 3.39 -7.26
C LEU A 154 -12.70 1.89 -6.99
N PHE A 155 -11.60 1.20 -7.26
CA PHE A 155 -11.30 -0.15 -6.79
C PHE A 155 -10.16 -0.06 -5.77
N PHE A 156 -10.50 -0.23 -4.49
CA PHE A 156 -9.52 -0.12 -3.41
C PHE A 156 -9.11 -1.50 -2.91
N ILE A 157 -7.81 -1.77 -2.95
CA ILE A 157 -7.18 -3.02 -2.50
C ILE A 157 -6.30 -2.69 -1.32
N GLU A 158 -6.63 -3.22 -0.15
CA GLU A 158 -5.84 -3.11 1.06
C GLU A 158 -5.03 -4.39 1.29
N ILE A 159 -3.72 -4.28 1.39
CA ILE A 159 -2.86 -5.40 1.73
C ILE A 159 -2.52 -5.32 3.20
N VAL A 160 -2.83 -6.38 3.93
CA VAL A 160 -2.47 -6.56 5.33
C VAL A 160 -1.47 -7.69 5.47
N ARG A 161 -0.62 -7.65 6.48
CA ARG A 161 0.41 -8.65 6.74
C ARG A 161 0.52 -8.92 8.23
N HIS A 162 0.88 -10.14 8.62
CA HIS A 162 1.06 -10.49 10.02
C HIS A 162 2.01 -9.50 10.73
N PRO A 163 1.60 -8.90 11.87
CA PRO A 163 2.35 -7.83 12.54
C PRO A 163 3.80 -8.20 12.85
N LEU A 164 4.06 -9.44 13.25
CA LEU A 164 5.41 -9.92 13.55
C LEU A 164 6.36 -9.77 12.35
N HIS A 165 5.86 -10.07 11.14
CA HIS A 165 6.66 -9.98 9.91
C HIS A 165 6.93 -8.53 9.45
N LEU A 166 6.28 -7.55 10.08
CA LEU A 166 6.50 -6.12 9.82
C LEU A 166 7.55 -5.52 10.75
N PHE A 167 7.83 -6.16 11.90
CA PHE A 167 8.63 -5.53 12.96
C PHE A 167 9.99 -5.02 12.46
N ARG A 168 10.77 -5.86 11.77
CA ARG A 168 12.08 -5.46 11.23
C ARG A 168 12.02 -4.33 10.20
N TYR A 169 10.94 -4.26 9.43
CA TYR A 169 10.71 -3.16 8.50
C TYR A 169 10.49 -1.85 9.23
N PHE A 170 9.65 -1.87 10.25
CA PHE A 170 9.34 -0.69 11.04
C PHE A 170 10.52 -0.25 11.90
N GLU A 171 11.26 -1.17 12.47
CA GLU A 171 12.50 -0.88 13.20
C GLU A 171 13.52 -0.14 12.30
N LYS A 172 13.72 -0.65 11.09
CA LYS A 172 14.54 0.02 10.09
C LYS A 172 13.94 1.37 9.67
N TYR A 173 12.64 1.44 9.44
CA TYR A 173 11.96 2.68 9.09
C TYR A 173 12.15 3.75 10.17
N VAL A 174 11.94 3.40 11.44
CA VAL A 174 12.16 4.33 12.57
C VAL A 174 13.60 4.84 12.58
N SER A 175 14.59 3.98 12.37
CA SER A 175 15.99 4.38 12.32
C SER A 175 16.35 5.26 11.12
N ASP A 176 15.63 5.11 10.02
CA ASP A 176 15.84 5.83 8.75
C ASP A 176 14.97 7.10 8.62
N PHE A 177 13.97 7.29 9.50
CA PHE A 177 12.95 8.35 9.36
C PHE A 177 13.50 9.79 9.33
N ALA A 178 14.68 10.01 9.89
CA ALA A 178 15.35 11.32 9.83
C ALA A 178 16.28 11.49 8.60
N ARG A 179 16.42 10.46 7.75
CA ARG A 179 17.33 10.51 6.59
C ARG A 179 16.74 11.30 5.43
N ILE A 180 17.61 11.90 4.61
CA ILE A 180 17.25 12.73 3.44
C ILE A 180 16.37 11.96 2.42
N ARG A 181 16.53 10.62 2.31
CA ARG A 181 15.78 9.80 1.36
C ARG A 181 14.43 9.30 1.89
N GLU A 182 14.04 9.71 3.09
CA GLU A 182 12.74 9.39 3.66
C GLU A 182 11.76 10.52 3.36
N PHE A 183 10.70 10.21 2.62
CA PHE A 183 9.75 11.19 2.09
C PHE A 183 8.40 11.19 2.81
N THR A 184 8.20 10.34 3.81
CA THR A 184 6.98 10.36 4.63
C THR A 184 6.79 11.71 5.31
N LEU A 185 5.59 12.25 5.29
CA LEU A 185 5.27 13.47 6.03
C LEU A 185 5.39 13.23 7.54
N GLY A 186 5.81 14.25 8.23
CA GLY A 186 5.92 14.24 9.69
C GLY A 186 5.90 15.66 10.23
N PHE A 187 5.83 15.74 11.54
CA PHE A 187 5.94 16.98 12.29
C PHE A 187 7.01 16.84 13.37
N GLU A 188 7.46 17.94 13.92
CA GLU A 188 8.51 17.96 14.93
C GLU A 188 7.95 18.24 16.32
N ILE A 189 8.41 17.47 17.30
CA ILE A 189 8.20 17.71 18.72
C ILE A 189 9.59 17.78 19.38
N GLN A 190 9.97 18.93 19.89
CA GLN A 190 11.25 19.15 20.59
C GLN A 190 12.47 18.60 19.80
N GLY A 191 12.49 18.81 18.48
CA GLY A 191 13.56 18.34 17.59
C GLY A 191 13.47 16.86 17.18
N THR A 192 12.46 16.11 17.65
CA THR A 192 12.21 14.74 17.20
C THR A 192 11.14 14.76 16.11
N ARG A 193 11.48 14.17 14.96
CA ARG A 193 10.53 14.00 13.86
C ARG A 193 9.58 12.83 14.15
N VAL A 194 8.28 13.11 14.09
CA VAL A 194 7.19 12.17 14.34
C VAL A 194 6.42 11.95 13.03
N PRO A 195 6.16 10.70 12.61
CA PRO A 195 5.36 10.45 11.42
C PRO A 195 3.91 10.91 11.61
N TRP A 196 3.28 11.40 10.55
CA TRP A 196 1.96 12.04 10.61
C TRP A 196 0.87 11.15 11.21
N PHE A 197 0.91 9.85 10.99
CA PHE A 197 -0.06 8.88 11.51
C PHE A 197 0.15 8.55 13.00
N ALA A 198 1.24 9.02 13.62
CA ALA A 198 1.47 8.95 15.06
C ALA A 198 1.00 10.21 15.82
N ARG A 199 0.24 11.12 15.15
CA ARG A 199 -0.24 12.38 15.74
C ARG A 199 -0.90 12.20 17.10
N ASP A 200 -1.85 11.26 17.20
CA ASP A 200 -2.71 11.12 18.38
C ASP A 200 -1.98 10.55 19.62
N TRP A 201 -0.76 10.01 19.42
CA TRP A 201 0.09 9.43 20.47
C TRP A 201 1.55 9.87 20.34
N SER A 202 1.74 11.03 19.81
CA SER A 202 3.06 11.61 19.52
C SER A 202 3.93 11.80 20.78
N GLY A 203 3.32 12.04 21.95
CA GLY A 203 4.03 12.10 23.23
C GLY A 203 4.66 10.77 23.61
N GLU A 204 3.95 9.66 23.44
CA GLU A 204 4.49 8.32 23.68
C GLU A 204 5.59 7.98 22.65
N TYR A 205 5.35 8.30 21.38
CA TYR A 205 6.36 8.13 20.32
C TYR A 205 7.67 8.84 20.66
N PHE A 206 7.58 10.06 21.19
CA PHE A 206 8.74 10.86 21.55
C PHE A 206 9.62 10.17 22.61
N HIS A 207 9.01 9.59 23.65
CA HIS A 207 9.72 8.95 24.76
C HIS A 207 10.13 7.49 24.50
N ALA A 208 9.55 6.84 23.49
CA ALA A 208 9.78 5.43 23.19
C ALA A 208 11.17 5.18 22.57
N SER A 209 11.76 4.01 22.84
CA SER A 209 12.92 3.48 22.14
C SER A 209 12.57 3.16 20.67
N ASN A 210 13.57 2.91 19.81
CA ASN A 210 13.32 2.58 18.41
C ASN A 210 12.51 1.29 18.23
N SER A 211 12.77 0.27 19.06
CA SER A 211 12.02 -0.99 19.02
C SER A 211 10.57 -0.78 19.49
N GLU A 212 10.36 0.02 20.55
CA GLU A 212 9.01 0.38 21.01
C GLU A 212 8.25 1.22 19.98
N ARG A 213 8.91 2.18 19.34
CA ARG A 213 8.30 2.95 18.25
C ARG A 213 7.85 2.02 17.12
N ALA A 214 8.67 1.04 16.73
CA ALA A 214 8.31 0.07 15.71
C ALA A 214 7.08 -0.76 16.11
N ALA A 215 7.07 -1.30 17.33
CA ALA A 215 5.95 -2.09 17.86
C ALA A 215 4.65 -1.26 17.93
N LEU A 216 4.71 -0.03 18.47
CA LEU A 216 3.57 0.88 18.57
C LEU A 216 3.05 1.32 17.20
N LEU A 217 3.94 1.65 16.25
CA LEU A 217 3.55 2.02 14.88
C LEU A 217 2.76 0.90 14.23
N ILE A 218 3.20 -0.35 14.36
CA ILE A 218 2.48 -1.50 13.81
C ILE A 218 1.13 -1.66 14.52
N ALA A 219 1.13 -1.81 15.84
CA ALA A 219 -0.08 -2.09 16.61
C ALA A 219 -1.16 -1.01 16.39
N ARG A 220 -0.78 0.26 16.39
CA ARG A 220 -1.71 1.38 16.25
C ARG A 220 -2.15 1.62 14.82
N SER A 221 -1.30 1.31 13.82
CA SER A 221 -1.74 1.30 12.43
C SER A 221 -2.85 0.29 12.18
N TYR A 222 -2.76 -0.91 12.75
CA TYR A 222 -3.82 -1.91 12.64
C TYR A 222 -5.12 -1.47 13.33
N LYS A 223 -5.04 -0.89 14.53
CA LYS A 223 -6.20 -0.29 15.19
C LYS A 223 -6.83 0.85 14.37
N MET A 224 -6.00 1.68 13.75
CA MET A 224 -6.46 2.75 12.87
C MET A 224 -7.17 2.18 11.65
N PHE A 225 -6.59 1.18 10.98
CA PHE A 225 -7.17 0.58 9.78
C PHE A 225 -8.49 -0.13 10.06
N ASP A 226 -8.65 -0.81 11.18
CA ASP A 226 -9.91 -1.47 11.53
C ASP A 226 -11.12 -0.50 11.60
N ARG A 227 -10.87 0.79 11.83
CA ARG A 227 -11.93 1.82 11.79
C ARG A 227 -12.41 2.13 10.37
N PHE A 228 -11.57 1.89 9.36
CA PHE A 228 -11.83 2.29 7.98
C PHE A 228 -12.05 1.10 7.04
N LEU A 229 -11.65 -0.12 7.46
CA LEU A 229 -11.86 -1.33 6.68
C LEU A 229 -13.35 -1.67 6.62
N ASP A 230 -13.94 -1.43 5.46
CA ASP A 230 -15.29 -1.90 5.12
C ASP A 230 -15.19 -2.98 4.04
N PRO A 231 -15.35 -4.28 4.41
CA PRO A 231 -15.19 -5.40 3.47
C PRO A 231 -16.17 -5.37 2.31
N SER A 232 -17.28 -4.64 2.42
CA SER A 232 -18.26 -4.53 1.33
C SER A 232 -17.73 -3.71 0.14
N ASN A 233 -16.71 -2.90 0.36
CA ASN A 233 -16.20 -1.93 -0.61
C ASN A 233 -14.69 -1.91 -0.77
N ILE A 234 -13.96 -2.68 0.04
CA ILE A 234 -12.50 -2.78 0.03
C ILE A 234 -12.13 -4.23 -0.16
N PHE A 235 -11.29 -4.51 -1.15
CA PHE A 235 -10.74 -5.85 -1.34
C PHE A 235 -9.51 -6.02 -0.46
N VAL A 236 -9.65 -6.81 0.61
CA VAL A 236 -8.56 -7.05 1.55
C VAL A 236 -7.75 -8.27 1.14
N ILE A 237 -6.42 -8.13 1.09
CA ILE A 237 -5.48 -9.21 0.78
C ILE A 237 -4.59 -9.45 2.00
N PRO A 238 -4.85 -10.49 2.81
CA PRO A 238 -3.86 -11.01 3.74
C PRO A 238 -2.67 -11.57 2.97
N PHE A 239 -1.50 -10.99 3.16
CA PHE A 239 -0.31 -11.30 2.35
C PHE A 239 0.08 -12.77 2.44
N GLU A 240 0.02 -13.36 3.62
CA GLU A 240 0.35 -14.76 3.87
C GLU A 240 -0.56 -15.68 3.05
N HIS A 241 -1.86 -15.44 3.05
CA HIS A 241 -2.83 -16.21 2.25
C HIS A 241 -2.58 -16.03 0.75
N PHE A 242 -2.33 -14.78 0.33
CA PHE A 242 -2.08 -14.49 -1.08
C PHE A 242 -0.86 -15.24 -1.61
N VAL A 243 0.25 -15.26 -0.86
CA VAL A 243 1.46 -15.92 -1.36
C VAL A 243 1.39 -17.44 -1.35
N LEU A 244 0.55 -18.03 -0.49
CA LEU A 244 0.32 -19.49 -0.43
C LEU A 244 -0.71 -19.93 -1.46
N ASP A 245 -1.78 -19.17 -1.67
CA ASP A 245 -2.84 -19.48 -2.64
C ASP A 245 -3.14 -18.33 -3.60
N THR A 246 -2.12 -17.94 -4.35
CA THR A 246 -2.21 -16.84 -5.33
C THR A 246 -3.30 -17.06 -6.37
N ASN A 247 -3.57 -18.33 -6.77
CA ASN A 247 -4.55 -18.61 -7.82
C ASN A 247 -5.98 -18.29 -7.37
N SER A 248 -6.34 -18.60 -6.13
CA SER A 248 -7.64 -18.23 -5.56
C SER A 248 -7.83 -16.70 -5.56
N TYR A 249 -6.80 -15.98 -5.11
CA TYR A 249 -6.84 -14.50 -5.09
C TYR A 249 -6.91 -13.88 -6.48
N ILE A 250 -6.26 -14.47 -7.49
CA ILE A 250 -6.41 -14.03 -8.89
C ILE A 250 -7.87 -14.21 -9.34
N GLY A 251 -8.51 -15.32 -9.00
CA GLY A 251 -9.95 -15.53 -9.29
C GLY A 251 -10.84 -14.49 -8.63
N GLN A 252 -10.63 -14.22 -7.34
CA GLN A 252 -11.37 -13.20 -6.60
C GLN A 252 -11.13 -11.79 -7.17
N LEU A 253 -9.88 -11.43 -7.50
CA LEU A 253 -9.54 -10.17 -8.14
C LEU A 253 -10.17 -10.02 -9.53
N THR A 254 -10.31 -11.12 -10.29
CA THR A 254 -11.02 -11.11 -11.58
C THR A 254 -12.47 -10.66 -11.40
N THR A 255 -13.15 -11.20 -10.39
CA THR A 255 -14.52 -10.82 -10.05
C THR A 255 -14.61 -9.39 -9.53
N PHE A 256 -13.72 -9.02 -8.61
CA PHE A 256 -13.70 -7.69 -8.00
C PHE A 256 -13.44 -6.58 -9.02
N LEU A 257 -12.44 -6.75 -9.88
CA LEU A 257 -12.05 -5.75 -10.90
C LEU A 257 -12.95 -5.79 -12.15
N GLY A 258 -13.75 -6.84 -12.34
CA GLY A 258 -14.51 -7.07 -13.57
C GLY A 258 -13.61 -7.21 -14.81
N ARG A 259 -12.35 -7.57 -14.66
CA ARG A 259 -11.35 -7.61 -15.73
C ARG A 259 -10.71 -8.99 -15.83
N PRO A 260 -10.59 -9.55 -17.06
CA PRO A 260 -9.98 -10.87 -17.23
C PRO A 260 -8.45 -10.81 -17.04
N VAL A 261 -7.91 -11.98 -16.69
CA VAL A 261 -6.46 -12.16 -16.49
C VAL A 261 -5.75 -12.21 -17.84
N HIS A 262 -4.61 -11.54 -17.92
CA HIS A 262 -3.76 -11.59 -19.12
C HIS A 262 -2.82 -12.81 -19.11
N TYR A 263 -2.50 -13.37 -20.27
CA TYR A 263 -1.59 -14.53 -20.40
C TYR A 263 -0.20 -14.32 -19.76
N ARG A 264 0.24 -13.08 -19.59
CA ARG A 264 1.52 -12.73 -18.96
C ARG A 264 1.52 -12.85 -17.42
N THR A 265 0.40 -13.15 -16.80
CA THR A 265 0.31 -13.34 -15.33
C THR A 265 1.18 -14.52 -14.89
N LYS A 266 1.19 -15.64 -15.63
CA LYS A 266 2.02 -16.80 -15.30
C LYS A 266 3.53 -16.50 -15.23
N PRO A 267 4.17 -15.84 -16.22
CA PRO A 267 5.55 -15.37 -16.10
C PRO A 267 5.82 -14.46 -14.91
N ILE A 268 4.87 -13.57 -14.57
CA ILE A 268 4.97 -12.67 -13.41
C ILE A 268 4.96 -13.48 -12.12
N MET A 269 4.01 -14.41 -11.96
CA MET A 269 3.95 -15.31 -10.81
C MET A 269 5.27 -16.06 -10.60
N ARG A 270 5.84 -16.65 -11.66
CA ARG A 270 7.13 -17.32 -11.59
C ARG A 270 8.27 -16.41 -11.13
N ARG A 271 8.31 -15.15 -11.64
CA ARG A 271 9.32 -14.17 -11.24
C ARG A 271 9.22 -13.83 -9.74
N HIS A 272 8.02 -13.78 -9.19
CA HIS A 272 7.76 -13.45 -7.79
C HIS A 272 7.68 -14.69 -6.89
N LEU A 273 7.98 -15.89 -7.43
CA LEU A 273 7.89 -17.16 -6.71
C LEU A 273 6.50 -17.35 -6.09
N LEU A 274 5.46 -17.31 -6.94
CA LEU A 274 4.06 -17.45 -6.54
C LEU A 274 3.41 -18.62 -7.31
N PRO A 275 2.53 -19.42 -6.66
CA PRO A 275 2.36 -19.50 -5.21
C PRO A 275 3.63 -20.04 -4.52
N ARG A 276 3.76 -19.79 -3.22
CA ARG A 276 4.88 -20.24 -2.39
C ARG A 276 4.51 -21.46 -1.59
N GLU A 277 5.49 -22.29 -1.28
CA GLU A 277 5.35 -23.40 -0.33
C GLU A 277 5.46 -22.93 1.13
N GLN A 278 6.24 -21.86 1.36
CA GLN A 278 6.46 -21.21 2.66
C GLN A 278 6.42 -19.70 2.48
N ILE A 279 5.93 -18.98 3.48
CA ILE A 279 5.77 -17.52 3.41
C ILE A 279 7.11 -16.81 3.23
N SER A 280 8.15 -17.26 3.92
CA SER A 280 9.50 -16.71 3.91
C SER A 280 10.23 -16.91 2.58
N LYS A 281 9.88 -17.91 1.79
CA LYS A 281 10.51 -18.21 0.49
C LYS A 281 10.14 -17.18 -0.58
N GLY A 282 10.61 -15.94 -0.42
CA GLY A 282 10.35 -14.88 -1.37
C GLY A 282 11.55 -13.99 -1.63
N ARG A 283 11.53 -13.26 -2.75
CA ARG A 283 12.51 -12.20 -3.00
C ARG A 283 12.03 -10.91 -2.37
N SER A 284 12.83 -10.34 -1.47
CA SER A 284 12.64 -8.96 -1.06
C SER A 284 13.31 -8.03 -2.08
N SER A 285 12.56 -7.09 -2.64
CA SER A 285 13.10 -6.06 -3.53
C SER A 285 13.97 -5.03 -2.79
N ASN A 286 13.70 -4.80 -1.50
CA ASN A 286 14.29 -3.70 -0.74
C ASN A 286 15.30 -4.12 0.33
N LEU A 287 15.31 -5.39 0.75
CA LEU A 287 16.20 -5.89 1.77
C LEU A 287 17.09 -6.99 1.17
N ARG A 288 18.22 -6.59 0.58
CA ARG A 288 19.25 -7.54 0.11
C ARG A 288 19.81 -8.44 1.22
N SER A 289 19.56 -8.10 2.47
CA SER A 289 19.97 -8.85 3.66
C SER A 289 18.98 -9.93 4.11
N TRP A 290 17.78 -9.98 3.55
CA TRP A 290 16.83 -11.08 3.79
C TRP A 290 17.06 -12.22 2.79
N ASN A 291 18.26 -12.71 2.75
CA ASN A 291 18.49 -14.10 2.37
C ASN A 291 18.10 -14.92 3.60
N THR A 292 16.83 -15.25 3.76
CA THR A 292 16.48 -16.40 4.57
C THR A 292 17.17 -17.58 3.91
N THR A 293 18.20 -18.10 4.58
CA THR A 293 18.75 -19.40 4.27
C THR A 293 17.57 -20.37 4.30
N ALA A 294 17.36 -21.09 3.23
CA ALA A 294 16.16 -21.87 2.94
C ALA A 294 15.83 -23.00 3.94
N ASP A 295 16.55 -23.12 5.03
CA ASP A 295 16.52 -24.23 5.98
C ASP A 295 16.25 -23.80 7.45
N SER A 296 15.99 -22.51 7.74
CA SER A 296 15.59 -22.15 9.10
C SER A 296 14.10 -22.44 9.31
N ASP A 297 13.80 -23.11 10.40
CA ASP A 297 12.43 -23.32 10.87
C ASP A 297 11.76 -21.96 11.10
N GLU A 298 10.68 -21.65 10.38
CA GLU A 298 9.98 -20.39 10.51
C GLU A 298 9.50 -20.16 11.95
N ASP A 299 9.12 -21.22 12.65
CA ASP A 299 8.63 -21.14 14.04
C ASP A 299 9.76 -20.76 15.01
N GLU A 300 10.97 -21.28 14.79
CA GLU A 300 12.13 -20.92 15.61
C GLU A 300 12.53 -19.46 15.40
N VAL A 301 12.55 -18.99 14.15
CA VAL A 301 12.85 -17.59 13.81
C VAL A 301 11.82 -16.65 14.42
N ASN A 302 10.53 -16.97 14.32
CA ASN A 302 9.45 -16.18 14.87
C ASN A 302 9.49 -16.16 16.41
N SER A 303 9.77 -17.30 17.04
CA SER A 303 9.91 -17.40 18.50
C SER A 303 11.11 -16.59 19.01
N ALA A 304 12.23 -16.60 18.28
CA ALA A 304 13.39 -15.79 18.62
C ALA A 304 13.07 -14.29 18.51
N LEU A 305 12.35 -13.87 17.47
CA LEU A 305 11.96 -12.48 17.27
C LEU A 305 10.99 -11.99 18.37
N ILE A 306 10.00 -12.80 18.77
CA ILE A 306 9.09 -12.45 19.88
C ILE A 306 9.87 -12.26 21.18
N ARG A 307 10.81 -13.16 21.50
CA ARG A 307 11.67 -13.00 22.71
C ARG A 307 12.50 -11.73 22.66
N GLU A 308 13.04 -11.38 21.50
CA GLU A 308 13.80 -10.14 21.34
C GLU A 308 12.91 -8.91 21.55
N ILE A 309 11.71 -8.87 20.97
CA ILE A 309 10.75 -7.77 21.17
C ILE A 309 10.38 -7.64 22.65
N GLN A 310 10.14 -8.77 23.33
CA GLN A 310 9.87 -8.81 24.78
C GLN A 310 11.01 -8.22 25.60
N GLN A 311 12.27 -8.44 25.20
CA GLN A 311 13.44 -7.94 25.93
C GLN A 311 13.74 -6.46 25.65
N THR A 312 13.30 -5.94 24.49
CA THR A 312 13.62 -4.58 24.05
C THR A 312 12.50 -3.57 24.23
N CYS A 313 11.28 -4.03 24.53
CA CYS A 313 10.12 -3.18 24.76
C CYS A 313 9.68 -3.26 26.23
N SER A 314 9.07 -2.18 26.72
CA SER A 314 8.36 -2.19 27.99
C SER A 314 7.18 -3.17 27.94
N GLU A 315 6.77 -3.67 29.10
CA GLU A 315 5.70 -4.66 29.22
C GLU A 315 4.40 -4.18 28.54
N SER A 316 4.02 -2.92 28.75
CA SER A 316 2.82 -2.33 28.15
C SER A 316 2.85 -2.30 26.61
N VAL A 317 3.99 -1.93 26.03
CA VAL A 317 4.19 -1.89 24.57
C VAL A 317 4.19 -3.32 24.00
N PHE A 318 4.85 -4.23 24.67
CA PHE A 318 4.87 -5.64 24.26
C PHE A 318 3.46 -6.24 24.25
N PHE A 319 2.64 -6.01 25.28
CA PHE A 319 1.25 -6.49 25.32
C PHE A 319 0.38 -5.83 24.25
N GLU A 320 0.58 -4.53 23.95
CA GLU A 320 -0.14 -3.87 22.86
C GLU A 320 0.20 -4.50 21.51
N PHE A 321 1.47 -4.84 21.28
CA PHE A 321 1.93 -5.52 20.07
C PHE A 321 1.38 -6.95 19.96
N LEU A 322 1.41 -7.74 21.03
CA LEU A 322 0.80 -9.08 21.07
C LEU A 322 -0.71 -9.04 20.80
N SER A 323 -1.40 -8.02 21.33
CA SER A 323 -2.83 -7.83 21.03
C SER A 323 -3.08 -7.62 19.54
N ALA A 324 -2.21 -6.88 18.84
CA ALA A 324 -2.32 -6.70 17.39
C ALA A 324 -2.06 -8.01 16.62
N ILE A 325 -1.12 -8.84 17.09
CA ILE A 325 -0.88 -10.18 16.54
C ILE A 325 -2.14 -11.04 16.70
N SER A 326 -2.64 -11.16 17.93
CA SER A 326 -3.82 -11.99 18.23
C SER A 326 -5.05 -11.54 17.43
N HIS A 327 -5.26 -10.22 17.31
CA HIS A 327 -6.34 -9.67 16.51
C HIS A 327 -6.21 -10.02 15.02
N TYR A 328 -5.00 -9.91 14.46
CA TYR A 328 -4.74 -10.30 13.08
C TYR A 328 -5.01 -11.77 12.84
N GLU A 329 -4.52 -12.67 13.71
CA GLU A 329 -4.70 -14.12 13.60
C GLU A 329 -6.18 -14.54 13.71
N GLN A 330 -6.95 -13.88 14.56
CA GLN A 330 -8.40 -14.11 14.66
C GLN A 330 -9.14 -13.69 13.39
N LYS A 331 -8.75 -12.57 12.79
CA LYS A 331 -9.39 -12.01 11.60
C LYS A 331 -8.98 -12.73 10.31
N TYR A 332 -7.74 -13.17 10.25
CA TYR A 332 -7.13 -13.83 9.09
C TYR A 332 -6.43 -15.14 9.53
N PRO A 333 -7.21 -16.16 9.93
CA PRO A 333 -6.61 -17.39 10.40
C PRO A 333 -5.79 -18.04 9.29
N THR A 334 -4.50 -18.12 9.52
CA THR A 334 -3.56 -18.85 8.66
C THR A 334 -3.44 -20.26 9.19
N TYR A 335 -3.09 -21.24 8.32
CA TYR A 335 -2.76 -22.61 8.72
C TYR A 335 -1.49 -22.69 9.57
N LEU A 336 -0.86 -21.58 9.85
CA LEU A 336 0.30 -21.45 10.71
C LEU A 336 -0.18 -21.28 12.15
N ASN A 337 0.01 -22.30 12.96
CA ASN A 337 -0.30 -22.32 14.40
C ASN A 337 0.64 -21.39 15.19
N PHE A 338 0.57 -20.07 14.99
CA PHE A 338 1.22 -19.12 15.89
C PHE A 338 0.56 -19.06 17.28
N GLY A 339 -0.65 -19.63 17.43
CA GLY A 339 -1.50 -19.53 18.61
C GLY A 339 -1.07 -20.33 19.85
N ARG A 340 0.15 -20.90 19.91
CA ARG A 340 0.62 -21.63 21.10
C ARG A 340 1.36 -20.76 22.14
N PHE A 341 1.50 -19.47 21.91
CA PHE A 341 2.22 -18.57 22.83
C PHE A 341 1.40 -18.04 24.01
N HIS A 342 0.09 -18.37 24.11
CA HIS A 342 -0.79 -17.88 25.18
C HIS A 342 -0.91 -18.79 26.40
N SER A 343 -0.08 -19.82 26.56
CA SER A 343 -0.16 -20.77 27.68
C SER A 343 1.19 -21.11 28.34
N GLN A 344 1.97 -20.07 28.66
CA GLN A 344 3.02 -20.23 29.69
C GLN A 344 3.09 -18.98 30.56
#